data_a954f5bdbfaedfe15d2d26abbead191b
#
_entry.id   a954f5bdbfaedfe15d2d26abbead191b
#
_cell.length_a   1.000
_cell.length_b   1.000
_cell.length_c   1.000
_cell.angle_alpha   90.00
_cell.angle_beta   90.00
_cell.angle_gamma   90.00
#
_symmetry.space_group_name_H-M   'P 1'
#
loop_
_entity.id
_entity.type
_entity.pdbx_description
1 polymer ?
#
loop_
_entity_poly.entity_id
_entity_poly.type
_entity_poly.pdbx_seq_one_letter_code
_entity_poly.pdbx_strand_id
1 'polypeptide(L)'
;MLIAFLIFWVLLGLAVFFLAMRGGPGAARRAPHAESRAGQRLVTLGMVIVFAFGLAVPTLVVAFNSSHKASVAVGGVRLNAEQQKGRELFAKACAVCHTLAAVNGVGRIGPNLDVRVGEDIATPAGRKALVLSAISEGRARGLGQMPALLYQGKEAEEVASFVAAVAGH
;
A
#
# COMPACT_ATOMS: atom_id res chain seq x y z
N MET A 1 3.55 -18.79 -1.32
CA MET A 1 3.08 -18.29 -2.63
C MET A 1 4.10 -17.35 -3.31
N LEU A 2 4.69 -16.38 -2.62
CA LEU A 2 5.68 -15.46 -3.20
C LEU A 2 6.90 -16.16 -3.82
N ILE A 3 7.46 -17.14 -3.10
CA ILE A 3 8.63 -17.91 -3.56
C ILE A 3 8.32 -18.70 -4.84
N ALA A 4 7.17 -19.35 -4.93
CA ALA A 4 6.74 -20.09 -6.12
C ALA A 4 6.57 -19.17 -7.33
N PHE A 5 6.04 -17.97 -7.10
CA PHE A 5 5.90 -16.93 -8.12
C PHE A 5 7.27 -16.46 -8.63
N LEU A 6 8.23 -16.20 -7.74
CA LEU A 6 9.59 -15.80 -8.13
C LEU A 6 10.31 -16.91 -8.90
N ILE A 7 10.21 -18.16 -8.44
CA ILE A 7 10.80 -19.31 -9.14
C ILE A 7 10.21 -19.45 -10.55
N PHE A 8 8.91 -19.32 -10.71
CA PHE A 8 8.26 -19.38 -12.03
C PHE A 8 8.84 -18.34 -12.98
N TRP A 9 8.99 -17.08 -12.56
CA TRP A 9 9.51 -16.01 -13.41
C TRP A 9 10.99 -16.17 -13.73
N VAL A 10 11.79 -16.68 -12.78
CA VAL A 10 13.21 -16.98 -13.02
C VAL A 10 13.34 -18.11 -14.05
N LEU A 11 12.57 -19.20 -13.91
CA LEU A 11 12.59 -20.32 -14.83
C LEU A 11 12.11 -19.91 -16.23
N LEU A 12 11.07 -19.08 -16.31
CA LEU A 12 10.58 -18.52 -17.58
C LEU A 12 11.64 -17.65 -18.26
N GLY A 13 12.31 -16.77 -17.51
CA GLY A 13 13.40 -15.94 -18.02
C GLY A 13 14.59 -16.77 -18.51
N LEU A 14 14.99 -17.79 -17.77
CA LEU A 14 16.02 -18.74 -18.18
C LEU A 14 15.62 -19.52 -19.43
N ALA A 15 14.38 -19.99 -19.52
CA ALA A 15 13.89 -20.70 -20.70
C ALA A 15 13.94 -19.81 -21.95
N VAL A 16 13.48 -18.56 -21.86
CA VAL A 16 13.55 -17.58 -22.94
C VAL A 16 15.01 -17.28 -23.31
N PHE A 17 15.88 -17.10 -22.33
CA PHE A 17 17.32 -16.88 -22.55
C PHE A 17 17.97 -18.05 -23.32
N PHE A 18 17.75 -19.30 -22.86
CA PHE A 18 18.31 -20.48 -23.53
C PHE A 18 17.72 -20.71 -24.94
N LEU A 19 16.43 -20.41 -25.12
CA LEU A 19 15.82 -20.42 -26.45
C LEU A 19 16.46 -19.40 -27.41
N ALA A 20 16.69 -18.18 -26.92
CA ALA A 20 17.35 -17.12 -27.69
C ALA A 20 18.80 -17.46 -28.03
N MET A 21 19.50 -18.16 -27.12
CA MET A 21 20.91 -18.56 -27.28
C MET A 21 21.11 -19.90 -27.98
N ARG A 22 20.03 -20.60 -28.37
CA ARG A 22 20.08 -21.98 -28.96
C ARG A 22 20.93 -22.12 -30.22
N GLY A 23 21.28 -21.03 -30.88
CA GLY A 23 22.19 -21.01 -32.01
C GLY A 23 23.54 -20.35 -31.77
N GLY A 24 23.90 -20.10 -30.50
CA GLY A 24 25.10 -19.36 -30.08
C GLY A 24 24.97 -17.84 -30.26
N PRO A 25 25.98 -17.07 -29.84
CA PRO A 25 25.95 -15.59 -29.85
C PRO A 25 25.77 -15.00 -31.28
N GLY A 26 26.23 -15.72 -32.30
CA GLY A 26 26.05 -15.32 -33.69
C GLY A 26 24.65 -15.53 -34.23
N ALA A 27 23.90 -16.51 -33.71
CA ALA A 27 22.51 -16.76 -34.09
C ALA A 27 21.55 -15.76 -33.44
N ALA A 28 21.83 -15.36 -32.21
CA ALA A 28 21.06 -14.32 -31.51
C ALA A 28 21.08 -12.96 -32.26
N ARG A 29 22.18 -12.64 -32.95
CA ARG A 29 22.28 -11.43 -33.79
C ARG A 29 21.53 -11.55 -35.12
N ARG A 30 21.24 -12.77 -35.57
CA ARG A 30 20.52 -13.04 -36.82
C ARG A 30 19.00 -13.24 -36.58
N ALA A 31 18.60 -13.52 -35.34
CA ALA A 31 17.22 -13.78 -34.95
C ALA A 31 16.22 -12.62 -35.20
N PRO A 32 16.61 -11.32 -35.19
CA PRO A 32 15.67 -10.23 -35.44
C PRO A 32 15.10 -10.17 -36.83
N HIS A 33 15.67 -10.90 -37.77
CA HIS A 33 15.23 -10.91 -39.16
C HIS A 33 14.43 -12.20 -39.48
N ALA A 34 13.39 -12.46 -38.67
CA ALA A 34 12.40 -13.48 -39.04
C ALA A 34 11.62 -12.98 -40.26
N GLU A 35 12.14 -13.21 -41.43
CA GLU A 35 11.51 -12.85 -42.72
C GLU A 35 10.19 -13.59 -42.96
N SER A 36 9.87 -14.60 -42.16
CA SER A 36 8.61 -15.33 -42.30
C SER A 36 7.47 -14.60 -41.58
N ARG A 37 6.35 -14.41 -42.31
CA ARG A 37 5.12 -13.82 -41.76
C ARG A 37 4.59 -14.56 -40.51
N ALA A 38 4.88 -15.86 -40.40
CA ALA A 38 4.52 -16.66 -39.24
C ALA A 38 5.37 -16.29 -38.00
N GLY A 39 6.68 -16.07 -38.15
CA GLY A 39 7.55 -15.61 -37.08
C GLY A 39 7.16 -14.23 -36.55
N GLN A 40 6.84 -13.29 -37.45
CA GLN A 40 6.37 -11.96 -37.05
C GLN A 40 5.06 -12.03 -36.27
N ARG A 41 4.10 -12.86 -36.70
CA ARG A 41 2.82 -13.05 -35.99
C ARG A 41 3.03 -13.64 -34.59
N LEU A 42 3.93 -14.62 -34.42
CA LEU A 42 4.27 -15.21 -33.14
C LEU A 42 4.89 -14.18 -32.16
N VAL A 43 5.83 -13.39 -32.67
CA VAL A 43 6.45 -12.32 -31.84
C VAL A 43 5.42 -11.25 -31.45
N THR A 44 4.59 -10.81 -32.40
CA THR A 44 3.52 -9.84 -32.12
C THR A 44 2.51 -10.38 -31.11
N LEU A 45 2.08 -11.63 -31.28
CA LEU A 45 1.18 -12.28 -30.32
C LEU A 45 1.81 -12.38 -28.93
N GLY A 46 3.08 -12.78 -28.84
CA GLY A 46 3.82 -12.82 -27.60
C GLY A 46 3.92 -11.45 -26.92
N MET A 47 4.22 -10.40 -27.68
CA MET A 47 4.24 -9.03 -27.17
C MET A 47 2.87 -8.58 -26.66
N VAL A 48 1.80 -8.85 -27.41
CA VAL A 48 0.42 -8.50 -26.98
C VAL A 48 0.05 -9.23 -25.70
N ILE A 49 0.38 -10.51 -25.58
CA ILE A 49 0.13 -11.29 -24.35
C ILE A 49 0.90 -10.70 -23.16
N VAL A 50 2.19 -10.42 -23.31
CA VAL A 50 3.02 -9.85 -22.23
C VAL A 50 2.49 -8.48 -21.82
N PHE A 51 2.10 -7.64 -22.77
CA PHE A 51 1.53 -6.32 -22.50
C PHE A 51 0.17 -6.43 -21.79
N ALA A 52 -0.69 -7.31 -22.27
CA ALA A 52 -2.02 -7.52 -21.69
C ALA A 52 -1.91 -8.03 -20.23
N PHE A 53 -1.08 -9.04 -19.97
CA PHE A 53 -0.86 -9.55 -18.62
C PHE A 53 -0.09 -8.55 -17.73
N GLY A 54 0.92 -7.86 -18.29
CA GLY A 54 1.68 -6.85 -17.57
C GLY A 54 0.85 -5.64 -17.11
N LEU A 55 -0.23 -5.33 -17.82
CA LEU A 55 -1.16 -4.27 -17.44
C LEU A 55 -2.33 -4.80 -16.62
N ALA A 56 -2.93 -5.92 -17.04
CA ALA A 56 -4.13 -6.46 -16.41
C ALA A 56 -3.88 -6.96 -14.98
N VAL A 57 -2.77 -7.68 -14.75
CA VAL A 57 -2.48 -8.23 -13.42
C VAL A 57 -2.28 -7.16 -12.36
N PRO A 58 -1.42 -6.13 -12.55
CA PRO A 58 -1.27 -5.07 -11.56
C PRO A 58 -2.56 -4.28 -11.33
N THR A 59 -3.31 -3.96 -12.40
CA THR A 59 -4.57 -3.23 -12.27
C THR A 59 -5.63 -4.02 -11.50
N LEU A 60 -5.77 -5.31 -11.78
CA LEU A 60 -6.67 -6.20 -11.04
C LEU A 60 -6.24 -6.35 -9.57
N VAL A 61 -4.94 -6.55 -9.31
CA VAL A 61 -4.43 -6.63 -7.94
C VAL A 61 -4.71 -5.35 -7.17
N VAL A 62 -4.48 -4.19 -7.76
CA VAL A 62 -4.78 -2.90 -7.11
C VAL A 62 -6.28 -2.74 -6.90
N ALA A 63 -7.11 -3.02 -7.90
CA ALA A 63 -8.56 -2.89 -7.80
C ALA A 63 -9.16 -3.81 -6.72
N PHE A 64 -8.79 -5.10 -6.72
CA PHE A 64 -9.28 -6.05 -5.71
C PHE A 64 -8.73 -5.77 -4.31
N ASN A 65 -7.44 -5.38 -4.21
CA ASN A 65 -6.82 -5.11 -2.92
C ASN A 65 -7.29 -3.79 -2.29
N SER A 66 -7.62 -2.78 -3.08
CA SER A 66 -8.18 -1.52 -2.58
C SER A 66 -9.57 -1.73 -1.97
N SER A 67 -10.41 -2.55 -2.59
CA SER A 67 -11.76 -2.84 -2.10
C SER A 67 -11.77 -3.60 -0.76
N HIS A 68 -10.84 -4.56 -0.57
CA HIS A 68 -10.76 -5.35 0.66
C HIS A 68 -10.09 -4.61 1.83
N LYS A 69 -9.11 -3.77 1.57
CA LYS A 69 -8.38 -3.03 2.61
C LYS A 69 -9.14 -1.81 3.13
N ALA A 70 -10.14 -1.33 2.41
CA ALA A 70 -10.89 -0.15 2.84
C ALA A 70 -11.75 -0.40 4.09
N SER A 71 -12.32 -1.59 4.25
CA SER A 71 -13.27 -1.90 5.33
C SER A 71 -12.69 -2.62 6.54
N VAL A 72 -11.43 -3.10 6.47
CA VAL A 72 -10.77 -3.81 7.58
C VAL A 72 -9.40 -3.21 7.82
N ALA A 73 -9.09 -2.87 9.07
CA ALA A 73 -7.76 -2.45 9.50
C ALA A 73 -6.92 -3.66 9.93
N VAL A 74 -5.61 -3.44 10.09
CA VAL A 74 -4.70 -4.41 10.74
C VAL A 74 -5.24 -4.69 12.14
N GLY A 75 -5.20 -5.95 12.57
CA GLY A 75 -5.88 -6.39 13.79
C GLY A 75 -7.31 -6.87 13.59
N GLY A 76 -7.83 -6.86 12.34
CA GLY A 76 -9.16 -7.37 12.00
C GLY A 76 -10.31 -6.42 12.35
N VAL A 77 -10.02 -5.18 12.74
CA VAL A 77 -11.02 -4.18 13.10
C VAL A 77 -11.81 -3.75 11.86
N ARG A 78 -13.13 -3.93 11.87
CA ARG A 78 -14.01 -3.46 10.79
C ARG A 78 -14.25 -1.98 10.91
N LEU A 79 -13.97 -1.26 9.84
CA LEU A 79 -14.11 0.18 9.75
C LEU A 79 -15.44 0.54 9.09
N ASN A 80 -16.18 1.47 9.69
CA ASN A 80 -17.32 2.12 9.05
C ASN A 80 -16.86 3.18 8.01
N ALA A 81 -17.78 3.78 7.27
CA ALA A 81 -17.46 4.73 6.21
C ALA A 81 -16.69 5.97 6.70
N GLU A 82 -17.03 6.49 7.88
CA GLU A 82 -16.34 7.60 8.55
C GLU A 82 -14.89 7.23 8.88
N GLN A 83 -14.69 6.08 9.49
CA GLN A 83 -13.36 5.58 9.87
C GLN A 83 -12.49 5.23 8.66
N GLN A 84 -13.08 4.74 7.57
CA GLN A 84 -12.36 4.51 6.31
C GLN A 84 -11.82 5.82 5.75
N LYS A 85 -12.64 6.87 5.78
CA LYS A 85 -12.22 8.22 5.37
C LYS A 85 -11.13 8.76 6.29
N GLY A 86 -11.30 8.61 7.60
CA GLY A 86 -10.31 8.97 8.60
C GLY A 86 -8.96 8.27 8.38
N ARG A 87 -8.97 6.99 7.96
CA ARG A 87 -7.75 6.25 7.62
C ARG A 87 -7.01 6.88 6.44
N GLU A 88 -7.72 7.30 5.39
CA GLU A 88 -7.12 7.98 4.24
C GLU A 88 -6.47 9.30 4.64
N LEU A 89 -7.18 10.10 5.44
CA LEU A 89 -6.69 11.40 5.93
C LEU A 89 -5.48 11.20 6.85
N PHE A 90 -5.53 10.22 7.76
CA PHE A 90 -4.41 9.88 8.62
C PHE A 90 -3.16 9.49 7.82
N ALA A 91 -3.32 8.62 6.83
CA ALA A 91 -2.21 8.17 5.98
C ALA A 91 -1.54 9.34 5.22
N LYS A 92 -2.31 10.36 4.83
CA LYS A 92 -1.79 11.53 4.11
C LYS A 92 -0.95 12.47 4.97
N ALA A 93 -1.36 12.71 6.22
CA ALA A 93 -0.77 13.78 7.01
C ALA A 93 -0.14 13.30 8.34
N CYS A 94 -0.71 12.30 8.99
CA CYS A 94 -0.31 11.91 10.35
C CYS A 94 0.75 10.81 10.36
N ALA A 95 0.69 9.85 9.42
CA ALA A 95 1.59 8.71 9.36
C ALA A 95 3.06 9.08 9.10
N VAL A 96 3.32 10.29 8.60
CA VAL A 96 4.68 10.83 8.41
C VAL A 96 5.39 11.00 9.76
N CYS A 97 4.64 11.39 10.80
CA CYS A 97 5.19 11.67 12.12
C CYS A 97 4.86 10.59 13.16
N HIS A 98 3.72 9.90 13.02
CA HIS A 98 3.21 8.95 14.00
C HIS A 98 3.33 7.50 13.55
N THR A 99 3.67 6.63 14.50
CA THR A 99 3.49 5.18 14.36
C THR A 99 2.04 4.81 14.65
N LEU A 100 1.42 4.02 13.77
CA LEU A 100 0.11 3.40 13.98
C LEU A 100 0.04 2.13 13.12
N ALA A 101 -0.11 0.97 13.75
CA ALA A 101 -0.09 -0.33 13.08
C ALA A 101 -1.17 -0.47 11.99
N ALA A 102 -2.36 0.06 12.25
CA ALA A 102 -3.52 -0.04 11.37
C ALA A 102 -3.33 0.55 9.95
N VAL A 103 -2.32 1.41 9.76
CA VAL A 103 -1.97 2.01 8.45
C VAL A 103 -0.51 1.75 8.07
N ASN A 104 0.20 0.87 8.79
CA ASN A 104 1.65 0.69 8.65
C ASN A 104 2.41 2.03 8.77
N GLY A 105 1.92 2.94 9.61
CA GLY A 105 2.57 4.20 9.91
C GLY A 105 3.88 3.95 10.67
N VAL A 106 4.99 4.47 10.16
CA VAL A 106 6.35 4.25 10.72
C VAL A 106 7.00 5.53 11.21
N GLY A 107 6.28 6.65 11.22
CA GLY A 107 6.78 7.93 11.71
C GLY A 107 7.18 7.86 13.18
N ARG A 108 8.35 8.47 13.53
CA ARG A 108 8.92 8.44 14.88
C ARG A 108 9.15 9.83 15.46
N ILE A 109 8.65 10.87 14.80
CA ILE A 109 8.75 12.26 15.27
C ILE A 109 7.72 12.50 16.37
N GLY A 110 6.50 12.01 16.16
CA GLY A 110 5.43 11.98 17.15
C GLY A 110 5.41 10.67 17.94
N PRO A 111 4.56 10.58 19.00
CA PRO A 111 4.40 9.35 19.77
C PRO A 111 3.80 8.21 18.93
N ASN A 112 4.07 6.98 19.38
CA ASN A 112 3.35 5.80 18.93
C ASN A 112 1.90 5.88 19.42
N LEU A 113 0.94 5.90 18.49
CA LEU A 113 -0.48 6.07 18.84
C LEU A 113 -1.12 4.77 19.32
N ASP A 114 -0.58 3.60 18.99
CA ASP A 114 -1.06 2.35 19.57
C ASP A 114 -0.88 2.33 21.08
N VAL A 115 0.26 2.84 21.55
CA VAL A 115 0.52 3.00 22.99
C VAL A 115 -0.23 4.20 23.56
N ARG A 116 0.03 5.40 23.01
CA ARG A 116 -0.46 6.67 23.60
C ARG A 116 -1.97 6.82 23.60
N VAL A 117 -2.66 6.26 22.61
CA VAL A 117 -4.12 6.29 22.50
C VAL A 117 -4.72 4.95 22.88
N GLY A 118 -4.13 3.85 22.42
CA GLY A 118 -4.68 2.51 22.62
C GLY A 118 -4.53 1.99 24.03
N GLU A 119 -3.32 2.08 24.61
CA GLU A 119 -3.03 1.52 25.93
C GLU A 119 -3.32 2.51 27.06
N ASP A 120 -2.93 3.79 26.89
CA ASP A 120 -3.08 4.80 27.97
C ASP A 120 -4.55 5.20 28.19
N ILE A 121 -5.44 5.04 27.22
CA ILE A 121 -6.85 5.47 27.30
C ILE A 121 -7.80 4.27 27.15
N ALA A 122 -8.49 3.94 28.21
CA ALA A 122 -9.34 2.76 28.26
C ALA A 122 -10.63 2.87 27.41
N THR A 123 -11.21 4.08 27.29
CA THR A 123 -12.51 4.24 26.64
C THR A 123 -12.40 4.78 25.22
N PRO A 124 -13.19 4.26 24.24
CA PRO A 124 -13.19 4.79 22.88
C PRO A 124 -13.54 6.28 22.79
N ALA A 125 -14.44 6.75 23.64
CA ALA A 125 -14.80 8.17 23.71
C ALA A 125 -13.62 9.04 24.18
N GLY A 126 -12.90 8.59 25.21
CA GLY A 126 -11.69 9.26 25.67
C GLY A 126 -10.58 9.27 24.63
N ARG A 127 -10.38 8.16 23.91
CA ARG A 127 -9.44 8.08 22.77
C ARG A 127 -9.78 9.12 21.69
N LYS A 128 -11.05 9.18 21.27
CA LYS A 128 -11.52 10.15 20.28
C LYS A 128 -11.31 11.59 20.77
N ALA A 129 -11.67 11.90 22.02
CA ALA A 129 -11.50 13.23 22.60
C ALA A 129 -10.02 13.66 22.68
N LEU A 130 -9.11 12.74 23.06
CA LEU A 130 -7.67 13.01 23.07
C LEU A 130 -7.14 13.36 21.68
N VAL A 131 -7.55 12.61 20.67
CA VAL A 131 -7.10 12.84 19.29
C VAL A 131 -7.64 14.17 18.76
N LEU A 132 -8.92 14.49 19.00
CA LEU A 132 -9.53 15.77 18.62
C LEU A 132 -8.81 16.96 19.26
N SER A 133 -8.55 16.90 20.57
CA SER A 133 -7.79 17.93 21.29
C SER A 133 -6.37 18.07 20.72
N ALA A 134 -5.71 16.96 20.36
CA ALA A 134 -4.38 17.02 19.77
C ALA A 134 -4.39 17.67 18.37
N ILE A 135 -5.41 17.39 17.56
CA ILE A 135 -5.56 18.00 16.22
C ILE A 135 -5.88 19.49 16.33
N SER A 136 -6.78 19.88 17.25
CA SER A 136 -7.23 21.27 17.37
C SER A 136 -6.18 22.19 17.98
N GLU A 137 -5.48 21.71 19.01
CA GLU A 137 -4.53 22.52 19.77
C GLU A 137 -3.09 22.40 19.28
N GLY A 138 -2.79 21.33 18.50
CA GLY A 138 -1.41 20.95 18.22
C GLY A 138 -0.68 20.42 19.46
N ARG A 139 0.56 19.99 19.27
CA ARG A 139 1.43 19.57 20.38
C ARG A 139 2.89 19.93 20.09
N ALA A 140 3.55 20.55 21.04
CA ALA A 140 4.97 20.94 20.95
C ALA A 140 5.81 20.20 21.98
N ARG A 141 5.59 18.88 22.12
CA ARG A 141 6.30 18.01 23.07
C ARG A 141 7.04 16.91 22.30
N GLY A 142 8.31 16.70 22.61
CA GLY A 142 9.14 15.68 21.99
C GLY A 142 10.05 16.21 20.88
N LEU A 143 10.36 15.34 19.90
CA LEU A 143 11.33 15.63 18.82
C LEU A 143 10.84 16.57 17.74
N GLY A 144 9.53 16.84 17.69
CA GLY A 144 8.91 17.67 16.68
C GLY A 144 7.68 18.39 17.19
N GLN A 145 7.14 19.27 16.34
CA GLN A 145 5.93 20.02 16.61
C GLN A 145 4.78 19.47 15.74
N MET A 146 3.69 19.06 16.38
CA MET A 146 2.43 18.77 15.70
C MET A 146 1.70 20.10 15.47
N PRO A 147 1.44 20.50 14.21
CA PRO A 147 0.70 21.72 13.92
C PRO A 147 -0.72 21.65 14.48
N ALA A 148 -1.24 22.77 14.95
CA ALA A 148 -2.65 22.90 15.28
C ALA A 148 -3.52 22.97 14.02
N LEU A 149 -4.78 22.56 14.13
CA LEU A 149 -5.79 22.68 13.09
C LEU A 149 -5.42 22.01 11.75
N LEU A 150 -4.61 20.96 11.78
CA LEU A 150 -4.20 20.21 10.59
C LEU A 150 -5.41 19.68 9.81
N TYR A 151 -6.45 19.30 10.52
CA TYR A 151 -7.79 19.01 10.02
C TYR A 151 -8.81 19.75 10.87
N GLN A 152 -9.98 20.09 10.31
CA GLN A 152 -11.04 20.80 10.98
C GLN A 152 -12.41 20.16 10.72
N GLY A 153 -13.37 20.41 11.60
CA GLY A 153 -14.74 19.94 11.44
C GLY A 153 -14.81 18.44 11.19
N LYS A 154 -15.48 18.04 10.13
CA LYS A 154 -15.74 16.64 9.80
C LYS A 154 -14.47 15.82 9.57
N GLU A 155 -13.45 16.38 8.94
CA GLU A 155 -12.20 15.66 8.69
C GLU A 155 -11.46 15.32 9.98
N ALA A 156 -11.44 16.23 10.97
CA ALA A 156 -10.86 15.98 12.27
C ALA A 156 -11.63 14.86 13.02
N GLU A 157 -12.96 14.88 12.93
CA GLU A 157 -13.84 13.83 13.49
C GLU A 157 -13.58 12.46 12.86
N GLU A 158 -13.46 12.40 11.54
CA GLU A 158 -13.17 11.19 10.78
C GLU A 158 -11.82 10.58 11.20
N VAL A 159 -10.77 11.41 11.30
CA VAL A 159 -9.44 10.97 11.77
C VAL A 159 -9.50 10.48 13.21
N ALA A 160 -10.15 11.23 14.09
CA ALA A 160 -10.24 10.87 15.50
C ALA A 160 -11.06 9.58 15.71
N SER A 161 -12.16 9.42 14.97
CA SER A 161 -12.97 8.21 14.98
C SER A 161 -12.18 6.98 14.51
N PHE A 162 -11.39 7.15 13.46
CA PHE A 162 -10.51 6.08 12.97
C PHE A 162 -9.45 5.69 13.99
N VAL A 163 -8.65 6.64 14.48
CA VAL A 163 -7.58 6.36 15.45
C VAL A 163 -8.12 5.74 16.73
N ALA A 164 -9.25 6.25 17.24
CA ALA A 164 -9.89 5.71 18.45
C ALA A 164 -10.34 4.25 18.28
N ALA A 165 -10.71 3.85 17.04
CA ALA A 165 -11.18 2.50 16.75
C ALA A 165 -10.04 1.50 16.60
N VAL A 166 -8.86 1.92 16.14
CA VAL A 166 -7.80 0.99 15.74
C VAL A 166 -6.55 1.02 16.61
N ALA A 167 -6.35 2.06 17.41
CA ALA A 167 -5.17 2.17 18.25
C ALA A 167 -5.14 1.06 19.32
N GLY A 168 -4.00 0.34 19.38
CA GLY A 168 -3.80 -0.76 20.32
C GLY A 168 -4.33 -2.11 19.84
N HIS A 169 -4.58 -2.28 18.51
CA HIS A 169 -5.02 -3.55 17.91
C HIS A 169 -4.01 -4.13 16.92
#